data_27a725e12ef59d01e850e530a5959b00
#
_entry.id   27a725e12ef59d01e850e530a5959b00
#
_cell.length_a   1.000
_cell.length_b   1.000
_cell.length_c   1.000
_cell.angle_alpha   90.00
_cell.angle_beta   90.00
_cell.angle_gamma   90.00
#
_symmetry.space_group_name_H-M   'P 1'
#
loop_
_entity.id
_entity.type
_entity.pdbx_description
1 polymer ?
#
loop_
_entity_poly.entity_id
_entity_poly.type
_entity_poly.pdbx_seq_one_letter_code
_entity_poly.pdbx_strand_id
1 'polypeptide(L)'
;MKLKNVFSLLAALVVLCVGAMAVAAPAPSQLGQSRAAIEVAKAEIPANCNLIGYTTKGDESRITFQDPDTLEYYYVKVATVTSKIKEIEVKGATFVKGSTIINKTPADIERFVMAEYPDARNIVVTMDKEGNNSYYEAEFTTLKFKGELKFNPATGVIFERELDYY
;
A
#
# COMPACT_ATOMS: atom_id res chain seq x y z
N MET A 1 -21.85 -2.43 -89.59
CA MET A 1 -21.46 -3.50 -88.60
C MET A 1 -21.30 -2.85 -87.21
N LYS A 2 -22.06 -3.28 -86.23
CA LYS A 2 -22.23 -2.62 -84.91
C LYS A 2 -21.23 -3.17 -83.92
N LEU A 3 -20.41 -2.30 -83.34
CA LEU A 3 -19.63 -2.63 -82.16
C LEU A 3 -20.31 -2.05 -80.90
N LYS A 4 -20.67 -2.91 -80.00
CA LYS A 4 -21.27 -2.54 -78.72
C LYS A 4 -20.14 -2.34 -77.66
N ASN A 5 -20.12 -1.11 -77.15
CA ASN A 5 -19.28 -0.76 -76.00
C ASN A 5 -19.86 -1.36 -74.72
N VAL A 6 -19.13 -2.14 -74.03
CA VAL A 6 -19.44 -2.58 -72.66
C VAL A 6 -18.52 -1.81 -71.70
N PHE A 7 -19.10 -0.77 -71.07
CA PHE A 7 -18.44 -0.13 -69.94
C PHE A 7 -18.63 -0.99 -68.70
N SER A 8 -17.53 -1.55 -68.21
CA SER A 8 -17.49 -2.24 -66.95
C SER A 8 -17.17 -1.23 -65.85
N LEU A 9 -18.15 -0.92 -65.01
CA LEU A 9 -18.03 -0.03 -63.86
C LEU A 9 -17.46 -0.83 -62.72
N LEU A 10 -16.18 -0.62 -62.40
CA LEU A 10 -15.52 -1.22 -61.21
C LEU A 10 -15.81 -0.30 -60.03
N ALA A 11 -16.79 -0.64 -59.21
CA ALA A 11 -17.05 0.03 -57.94
C ALA A 11 -16.07 -0.51 -56.89
N ALA A 12 -15.06 0.29 -56.57
CA ALA A 12 -14.17 0.01 -55.47
C ALA A 12 -14.89 0.28 -54.14
N LEU A 13 -15.26 -0.80 -53.44
CA LEU A 13 -15.82 -0.74 -52.11
C LEU A 13 -14.67 -0.56 -51.10
N VAL A 14 -14.40 0.66 -50.65
CA VAL A 14 -13.48 0.94 -49.58
C VAL A 14 -14.21 0.63 -48.24
N VAL A 15 -13.94 -0.53 -47.70
CA VAL A 15 -14.38 -0.87 -46.35
C VAL A 15 -13.44 -0.18 -45.35
N LEU A 16 -13.90 0.92 -44.79
CA LEU A 16 -13.25 1.54 -43.61
C LEU A 16 -13.48 0.63 -42.41
N CYS A 17 -12.48 -0.20 -42.07
CA CYS A 17 -12.41 -0.87 -40.79
C CYS A 17 -12.08 0.18 -39.73
N VAL A 18 -13.08 0.80 -39.12
CA VAL A 18 -12.94 1.51 -37.88
C VAL A 18 -12.72 0.45 -36.80
N GLY A 19 -11.46 0.20 -36.50
CA GLY A 19 -11.07 -0.64 -35.37
C GLY A 19 -11.47 0.04 -34.07
N ALA A 20 -12.64 -0.28 -33.56
CA ALA A 20 -12.98 0.02 -32.18
C ALA A 20 -11.99 -0.74 -31.31
N MET A 21 -11.00 -0.04 -30.73
CA MET A 21 -10.23 -0.57 -29.64
C MET A 21 -11.20 -0.74 -28.46
N ALA A 22 -11.78 -1.92 -28.36
CA ALA A 22 -12.49 -2.33 -27.17
C ALA A 22 -11.43 -2.39 -26.07
N VAL A 23 -11.43 -1.39 -25.19
CA VAL A 23 -10.75 -1.50 -23.91
C VAL A 23 -11.40 -2.69 -23.22
N ALA A 24 -10.69 -3.80 -23.16
CA ALA A 24 -11.20 -5.01 -22.52
C ALA A 24 -11.52 -4.64 -21.06
N ALA A 25 -12.80 -4.69 -20.71
CA ALA A 25 -13.19 -4.60 -19.31
C ALA A 25 -12.43 -5.68 -18.55
N PRO A 26 -11.86 -5.38 -17.37
CA PRO A 26 -11.14 -6.38 -16.60
C PRO A 26 -12.05 -7.61 -16.37
N ALA A 27 -11.46 -8.78 -16.52
CA ALA A 27 -12.19 -10.03 -16.37
C ALA A 27 -12.90 -10.07 -15.01
N PRO A 28 -14.12 -10.64 -14.90
CA PRO A 28 -14.88 -10.68 -13.63
C PRO A 28 -14.08 -11.24 -12.43
N SER A 29 -13.14 -12.14 -12.68
CA SER A 29 -12.21 -12.69 -11.70
C SER A 29 -11.27 -11.62 -11.09
N GLN A 30 -10.81 -10.65 -11.88
CA GLN A 30 -9.92 -9.58 -11.41
C GLN A 30 -10.68 -8.58 -10.53
N LEU A 31 -11.92 -8.24 -10.87
CA LEU A 31 -12.77 -7.39 -10.02
C LEU A 31 -13.09 -8.07 -8.68
N GLY A 32 -13.34 -9.36 -8.69
CA GLY A 32 -13.57 -10.14 -7.47
C GLY A 32 -12.33 -10.18 -6.57
N GLN A 33 -11.15 -10.40 -7.13
CA GLN A 33 -9.88 -10.41 -6.40
C GLN A 33 -9.54 -9.03 -5.82
N SER A 34 -9.75 -7.95 -6.58
CA SER A 34 -9.55 -6.58 -6.11
C SER A 34 -10.43 -6.26 -4.91
N ARG A 35 -11.70 -6.65 -4.96
CA ARG A 35 -12.65 -6.43 -3.88
C ARG A 35 -12.27 -7.22 -2.63
N ALA A 36 -11.90 -8.49 -2.77
CA ALA A 36 -11.46 -9.33 -1.66
C ALA A 36 -10.20 -8.75 -1.00
N ALA A 37 -9.21 -8.29 -1.78
CA ALA A 37 -8.00 -7.68 -1.26
C ALA A 37 -8.31 -6.38 -0.46
N ILE A 38 -9.21 -5.54 -0.95
CA ILE A 38 -9.63 -4.31 -0.26
C ILE A 38 -10.33 -4.64 1.07
N GLU A 39 -11.23 -5.62 1.08
CA GLU A 39 -11.95 -6.01 2.32
C GLU A 39 -10.99 -6.58 3.37
N VAL A 40 -10.02 -7.41 2.95
CA VAL A 40 -9.00 -7.96 3.86
C VAL A 40 -8.13 -6.82 4.42
N ALA A 41 -7.70 -5.88 3.58
CA ALA A 41 -6.91 -4.74 4.02
C ALA A 41 -7.68 -3.85 5.01
N LYS A 42 -8.97 -3.60 4.76
CA LYS A 42 -9.84 -2.83 5.66
C LYS A 42 -10.01 -3.43 7.04
N ALA A 43 -9.93 -4.75 7.16
CA ALA A 43 -10.07 -5.43 8.45
C ALA A 43 -8.90 -5.19 9.42
N GLU A 44 -7.74 -4.76 8.90
CA GLU A 44 -6.50 -4.59 9.68
C GLU A 44 -6.12 -3.10 9.90
N ILE A 45 -6.94 -2.17 9.44
CA ILE A 45 -6.70 -0.73 9.60
C ILE A 45 -7.89 -0.08 10.32
N PRO A 46 -7.77 1.17 10.82
CA PRO A 46 -8.89 1.88 11.45
C PRO A 46 -10.10 1.98 10.51
N ALA A 47 -11.29 1.76 11.08
CA ALA A 47 -12.53 1.64 10.31
C ALA A 47 -12.96 2.94 9.59
N ASN A 48 -12.47 4.10 10.07
CA ASN A 48 -12.74 5.42 9.49
C ASN A 48 -11.87 5.75 8.28
N CYS A 49 -10.87 4.90 7.94
CA CYS A 49 -9.97 5.16 6.84
C CYS A 49 -10.67 5.16 5.47
N ASN A 50 -10.33 6.15 4.65
CA ASN A 50 -10.79 6.29 3.29
C ASN A 50 -9.85 5.57 2.32
N LEU A 51 -10.39 4.78 1.38
CA LEU A 51 -9.63 4.22 0.27
C LEU A 51 -9.26 5.34 -0.71
N ILE A 52 -7.96 5.55 -0.95
CA ILE A 52 -7.46 6.58 -1.85
C ILE A 52 -6.66 6.04 -3.03
N GLY A 53 -6.21 4.78 -2.99
CA GLY A 53 -5.45 4.19 -4.08
C GLY A 53 -5.54 2.67 -4.11
N TYR A 54 -5.46 2.11 -5.33
CA TYR A 54 -5.37 0.69 -5.56
C TYR A 54 -4.54 0.43 -6.81
N THR A 55 -3.55 -0.45 -6.71
CA THR A 55 -2.75 -0.93 -7.85
C THR A 55 -2.49 -2.42 -7.70
N THR A 56 -2.35 -3.13 -8.84
CA THR A 56 -1.93 -4.53 -8.85
C THR A 56 -0.69 -4.66 -9.72
N LYS A 57 0.31 -5.38 -9.23
CA LYS A 57 1.53 -5.70 -9.97
C LYS A 57 1.91 -7.16 -9.71
N GLY A 58 1.79 -8.00 -10.72
CA GLY A 58 2.04 -9.44 -10.59
C GLY A 58 1.04 -10.09 -9.63
N ASP A 59 1.56 -10.75 -8.62
CA ASP A 59 0.81 -11.46 -7.58
C ASP A 59 0.50 -10.62 -6.34
N GLU A 60 0.70 -9.30 -6.42
CA GLU A 60 0.54 -8.37 -5.30
C GLU A 60 -0.41 -7.23 -5.65
N SER A 61 -1.33 -6.94 -4.76
CA SER A 61 -2.15 -5.73 -4.75
C SER A 61 -1.63 -4.78 -3.68
N ARG A 62 -1.40 -3.53 -4.05
CA ARG A 62 -1.07 -2.45 -3.13
C ARG A 62 -2.27 -1.52 -2.99
N ILE A 63 -2.74 -1.38 -1.76
CA ILE A 63 -3.94 -0.63 -1.41
C ILE A 63 -3.52 0.50 -0.48
N THR A 64 -3.96 1.72 -0.77
CA THR A 64 -3.62 2.89 0.03
C THR A 64 -4.88 3.46 0.65
N PHE A 65 -4.85 3.65 1.95
CA PHE A 65 -5.90 4.33 2.70
C PHE A 65 -5.35 5.56 3.42
N GLN A 66 -6.23 6.46 3.79
CA GLN A 66 -5.93 7.60 4.64
C GLN A 66 -6.94 7.69 5.78
N ASP A 67 -6.44 7.82 6.98
CA ASP A 67 -7.24 8.19 8.14
C ASP A 67 -7.55 9.70 8.06
N PRO A 68 -8.83 10.11 8.00
CA PRO A 68 -9.19 11.52 7.91
C PRO A 68 -8.94 12.31 9.20
N ASP A 69 -8.82 11.63 10.35
CA ASP A 69 -8.66 12.27 11.65
C ASP A 69 -7.18 12.51 11.99
N THR A 70 -6.33 11.50 11.74
CA THR A 70 -4.89 11.59 12.02
C THR A 70 -4.08 12.02 10.80
N LEU A 71 -4.67 11.93 9.59
CA LEU A 71 -4.04 12.11 8.29
C LEU A 71 -2.92 11.07 8.00
N GLU A 72 -2.87 10.00 8.74
CA GLU A 72 -1.94 8.88 8.49
C GLU A 72 -2.31 8.15 7.20
N TYR A 73 -1.28 7.69 6.49
CA TYR A 73 -1.42 6.86 5.30
C TYR A 73 -1.09 5.42 5.64
N TYR A 74 -1.96 4.51 5.23
CA TYR A 74 -1.82 3.07 5.36
C TYR A 74 -1.57 2.47 3.98
N TYR A 75 -0.42 1.88 3.78
CA TYR A 75 -0.05 1.17 2.55
C TYR A 75 -0.10 -0.33 2.85
N VAL A 76 -1.11 -1.01 2.32
CA VAL A 76 -1.33 -2.44 2.59
C VAL A 76 -0.99 -3.24 1.34
N LYS A 77 -0.06 -4.20 1.46
CA LYS A 77 0.26 -5.17 0.42
C LYS A 77 -0.49 -6.48 0.69
N VAL A 78 -1.22 -6.93 -0.30
CA VAL A 78 -2.03 -8.16 -0.23
C VAL A 78 -1.67 -9.08 -1.38
N ALA A 79 -1.42 -10.36 -1.10
CA ALA A 79 -1.23 -11.38 -2.13
C ALA A 79 -2.53 -11.60 -2.89
N THR A 80 -2.52 -11.41 -4.22
CA THR A 80 -3.73 -11.45 -5.07
C THR A 80 -4.40 -12.83 -5.08
N VAL A 81 -3.61 -13.90 -5.04
CA VAL A 81 -4.11 -15.29 -5.14
C VAL A 81 -4.70 -15.77 -3.81
N THR A 82 -4.06 -15.44 -2.69
CA THR A 82 -4.46 -15.95 -1.37
C THR A 82 -5.25 -14.96 -0.54
N SER A 83 -5.31 -13.70 -0.97
CA SER A 83 -5.86 -12.56 -0.21
C SER A 83 -5.25 -12.43 1.19
N LYS A 84 -4.01 -12.87 1.38
CA LYS A 84 -3.27 -12.68 2.63
C LYS A 84 -2.54 -11.35 2.63
N ILE A 85 -2.58 -10.65 3.75
CA ILE A 85 -1.72 -9.49 3.96
C ILE A 85 -0.27 -9.95 4.00
N LYS A 86 0.58 -9.23 3.30
CA LYS A 86 2.03 -9.40 3.32
C LYS A 86 2.69 -8.34 4.18
N GLU A 87 2.22 -7.10 4.07
CA GLU A 87 2.85 -5.96 4.74
C GLU A 87 1.81 -4.87 4.99
N ILE A 88 1.96 -4.16 6.10
CA ILE A 88 1.28 -2.89 6.38
C ILE A 88 2.35 -1.87 6.74
N GLU A 89 2.46 -0.82 5.93
CA GLU A 89 3.30 0.34 6.21
C GLU A 89 2.39 1.52 6.58
N VAL A 90 2.68 2.19 7.71
CA VAL A 90 1.94 3.37 8.15
C VAL A 90 2.88 4.55 8.22
N LYS A 91 2.54 5.62 7.51
CA LYS A 91 3.27 6.89 7.53
C LYS A 91 2.41 7.99 8.11
N GLY A 92 2.88 8.60 9.16
CA GLY A 92 2.25 9.77 9.75
C GLY A 92 2.24 10.95 8.76
N ALA A 93 1.16 11.72 8.77
CA ALA A 93 1.03 12.91 7.94
C ALA A 93 1.93 14.06 8.40
N THR A 94 2.36 14.07 9.63
CA THR A 94 3.24 15.09 10.21
C THR A 94 4.44 14.41 10.84
N PHE A 95 5.56 14.59 10.66
CA PHE A 95 6.53 15.20 10.24
C PHE A 95 7.67 15.63 11.04
N VAL A 96 7.74 15.41 12.27
CA VAL A 96 9.00 15.45 12.99
C VAL A 96 9.52 14.00 13.01
N LYS A 97 10.14 13.62 11.91
CA LYS A 97 10.76 12.30 11.75
C LYS A 97 11.91 12.05 12.73
N GLY A 98 12.21 12.96 13.60
CA GLY A 98 13.30 12.85 14.58
C GLY A 98 13.44 14.12 15.38
N SER A 99 14.45 14.19 16.23
CA SER A 99 14.74 15.35 17.06
C SER A 99 16.22 15.44 17.41
N THR A 100 16.71 16.66 17.61
CA THR A 100 18.01 16.90 18.24
C THR A 100 17.93 16.75 19.76
N ILE A 101 16.73 16.73 20.34
CA ILE A 101 16.46 16.57 21.77
C ILE A 101 16.13 15.10 22.04
N ILE A 102 16.78 14.50 23.03
CA ILE A 102 16.57 13.11 23.43
C ILE A 102 16.09 13.11 24.88
N ASN A 103 14.76 12.93 25.06
CA ASN A 103 14.12 12.87 26.36
C ASN A 103 13.68 11.44 26.72
N LYS A 104 13.60 10.55 25.74
CA LYS A 104 13.22 9.16 25.94
C LYS A 104 14.47 8.28 25.95
N THR A 105 14.42 7.22 26.71
CA THR A 105 15.46 6.19 26.75
C THR A 105 15.05 4.98 25.91
N PRO A 106 15.97 4.08 25.50
CA PRO A 106 15.61 2.83 24.86
C PRO A 106 14.57 2.01 25.64
N ALA A 107 14.69 2.01 26.99
CA ALA A 107 13.72 1.32 27.85
C ALA A 107 12.32 1.96 27.84
N ASP A 108 12.22 3.28 27.59
CA ASP A 108 10.91 3.93 27.39
C ASP A 108 10.29 3.47 26.07
N ILE A 109 11.11 3.37 25.01
CA ILE A 109 10.65 2.91 23.69
C ILE A 109 10.20 1.45 23.75
N GLU A 110 10.97 0.57 24.40
CA GLU A 110 10.57 -0.82 24.61
C GLU A 110 9.20 -0.92 25.31
N ARG A 111 8.95 -0.11 26.33
CA ARG A 111 7.65 -0.05 27.01
C ARG A 111 6.53 0.43 26.08
N PHE A 112 6.81 1.37 25.17
CA PHE A 112 5.83 1.83 24.19
C PHE A 112 5.49 0.72 23.19
N VAL A 113 6.51 -0.03 22.72
CA VAL A 113 6.27 -1.21 21.86
C VAL A 113 5.40 -2.23 22.56
N MET A 114 5.70 -2.58 23.82
CA MET A 114 4.94 -3.56 24.60
C MET A 114 3.50 -3.09 24.91
N ALA A 115 3.29 -1.78 25.04
CA ALA A 115 1.95 -1.23 25.25
C ALA A 115 1.08 -1.30 23.98
N GLU A 116 1.69 -1.05 22.83
CA GLU A 116 1.02 -1.10 21.52
C GLU A 116 0.82 -2.55 21.05
N TYR A 117 1.81 -3.41 21.27
CA TYR A 117 1.85 -4.82 20.87
C TYR A 117 2.15 -5.71 22.09
N PRO A 118 1.15 -6.13 22.89
CA PRO A 118 1.39 -6.88 24.12
C PRO A 118 2.03 -8.25 23.95
N ASP A 119 1.98 -8.83 22.74
CA ASP A 119 2.63 -10.09 22.37
C ASP A 119 4.00 -9.91 21.70
N ALA A 120 4.53 -8.67 21.67
CA ALA A 120 5.86 -8.39 21.13
C ALA A 120 6.97 -9.13 21.90
N ARG A 121 7.91 -9.66 21.14
CA ARG A 121 9.10 -10.38 21.63
C ARG A 121 10.32 -9.96 20.85
N ASN A 122 11.50 -10.26 21.39
CA ASN A 122 12.79 -9.95 20.76
C ASN A 122 12.91 -8.48 20.38
N ILE A 123 12.44 -7.60 21.27
CA ILE A 123 12.46 -6.16 21.02
C ILE A 123 13.91 -5.68 21.06
N VAL A 124 14.34 -5.06 19.97
CA VAL A 124 15.67 -4.43 19.84
C VAL A 124 15.44 -2.96 19.53
N VAL A 125 15.95 -2.08 20.38
CA VAL A 125 15.85 -0.64 20.21
C VAL A 125 17.21 -0.06 19.87
N THR A 126 17.34 0.57 18.74
CA THR A 126 18.54 1.28 18.28
C THR A 126 18.27 2.75 18.11
N MET A 127 19.30 3.57 18.14
CA MET A 127 19.21 4.98 17.79
C MET A 127 19.89 5.19 16.45
N ASP A 128 19.19 5.82 15.54
CA ASP A 128 19.69 6.16 14.21
C ASP A 128 19.53 7.66 13.93
N LYS A 129 20.01 8.14 12.78
CA LYS A 129 20.04 9.55 12.40
C LYS A 129 19.58 9.75 10.97
N GLU A 130 18.78 10.80 10.78
CA GLU A 130 18.46 11.35 9.47
C GLU A 130 18.86 12.83 9.46
N GLY A 131 19.96 13.16 8.78
CA GLY A 131 20.57 14.49 8.83
C GLY A 131 21.06 14.84 10.23
N ASN A 132 20.54 15.93 10.81
CA ASN A 132 20.89 16.37 12.17
C ASN A 132 19.97 15.81 13.25
N ASN A 133 18.87 15.15 12.88
CA ASN A 133 17.91 14.60 13.82
C ASN A 133 18.23 13.14 14.11
N SER A 134 18.05 12.74 15.38
CA SER A 134 18.08 11.33 15.80
C SER A 134 16.65 10.81 15.85
N TYR A 135 16.48 9.50 15.72
CA TYR A 135 15.26 8.77 16.00
C TYR A 135 15.57 7.41 16.63
N TYR A 136 14.60 6.83 17.33
CA TYR A 136 14.70 5.44 17.74
C TYR A 136 14.02 4.57 16.71
N GLU A 137 14.65 3.45 16.38
CA GLU A 137 14.09 2.35 15.64
C GLU A 137 13.95 1.15 16.57
N ALA A 138 12.76 0.56 16.60
CA ALA A 138 12.47 -0.62 17.38
C ALA A 138 12.03 -1.75 16.47
N GLU A 139 12.84 -2.80 16.37
CA GLU A 139 12.48 -4.05 15.74
C GLU A 139 11.90 -5.01 16.77
N PHE A 140 10.88 -5.79 16.39
CA PHE A 140 10.27 -6.80 17.25
C PHE A 140 9.57 -7.88 16.44
N THR A 141 9.16 -8.96 17.10
CA THR A 141 8.36 -10.03 16.49
C THR A 141 7.10 -10.28 17.31
N THR A 142 6.03 -10.64 16.64
CA THR A 142 4.78 -11.13 17.24
C THR A 142 4.46 -12.52 16.71
N LEU A 143 3.28 -13.06 17.05
CA LEU A 143 2.79 -14.30 16.45
C LEU A 143 2.36 -14.15 14.99
N LYS A 144 2.11 -12.90 14.53
CA LYS A 144 1.53 -12.62 13.20
C LYS A 144 2.51 -11.98 12.23
N PHE A 145 3.46 -11.16 12.74
CA PHE A 145 4.35 -10.36 11.90
C PHE A 145 5.67 -10.04 12.60
N LYS A 146 6.67 -9.63 11.80
CA LYS A 146 7.82 -8.85 12.24
C LYS A 146 7.44 -7.38 12.14
N GLY A 147 7.72 -6.58 13.17
CA GLY A 147 7.45 -5.15 13.22
C GLY A 147 8.72 -4.32 13.29
N GLU A 148 8.68 -3.16 12.66
CA GLU A 148 9.62 -2.06 12.79
C GLU A 148 8.86 -0.77 13.07
N LEU A 149 9.25 -0.05 14.12
CA LEU A 149 8.63 1.22 14.52
C LEU A 149 9.70 2.29 14.65
N LYS A 150 9.43 3.48 14.12
CA LYS A 150 10.29 4.65 14.30
C LYS A 150 9.65 5.68 15.21
N PHE A 151 10.42 6.11 16.20
CA PHE A 151 9.97 6.99 17.28
C PHE A 151 10.74 8.30 17.30
N ASN A 152 10.03 9.39 17.53
CA ASN A 152 10.64 10.66 17.87
C ASN A 152 11.23 10.59 19.30
N PRO A 153 12.53 10.85 19.49
CA PRO A 153 13.20 10.64 20.77
C PRO A 153 12.87 11.70 21.81
N ALA A 154 12.30 12.84 21.40
CA ALA A 154 11.87 13.87 22.33
C ALA A 154 10.49 13.57 22.94
N THR A 155 9.58 13.05 22.12
CA THR A 155 8.17 12.86 22.49
C THR A 155 7.76 11.42 22.73
N GLY A 156 8.45 10.46 22.07
CA GLY A 156 8.05 9.05 22.02
C GLY A 156 6.92 8.76 21.04
N VAL A 157 6.56 9.72 20.18
CA VAL A 157 5.52 9.52 19.17
C VAL A 157 6.07 8.66 18.03
N ILE A 158 5.31 7.65 17.64
CA ILE A 158 5.59 6.81 16.45
C ILE A 158 5.26 7.65 15.22
N PHE A 159 6.19 7.71 14.26
CA PHE A 159 5.96 8.42 13.01
C PHE A 159 6.01 7.51 11.77
N GLU A 160 6.50 6.28 11.94
CA GLU A 160 6.50 5.26 10.89
C GLU A 160 6.33 3.87 11.52
N ARG A 161 5.54 3.02 10.87
CA ARG A 161 5.35 1.60 11.22
C ARG A 161 5.49 0.76 9.97
N GLU A 162 6.19 -0.35 10.06
CA GLU A 162 6.23 -1.38 9.03
C GLU A 162 5.98 -2.74 9.68
N LEU A 163 4.99 -3.48 9.18
CA LEU A 163 4.55 -4.76 9.72
C LEU A 163 4.56 -5.80 8.61
N ASP A 164 5.54 -6.73 8.64
CA ASP A 164 5.72 -7.81 7.68
C ASP A 164 5.03 -9.09 8.17
N TYR A 165 3.92 -9.46 7.57
CA TYR A 165 3.12 -10.63 7.94
C TYR A 165 3.71 -11.93 7.41
N TYR A 166 3.65 -13.01 8.25
CA TYR A 166 4.15 -14.35 7.95
C TYR A 166 3.26 -15.16 7.01
#